data_b41dca280722b9827d5bed9922d69d2e
#
_entry.id   b41dca280722b9827d5bed9922d69d2e
#
_cell.length_a   1.000
_cell.length_b   1.000
_cell.length_c   1.000
_cell.angle_alpha   90.00
_cell.angle_beta   90.00
_cell.angle_gamma   90.00
#
_symmetry.space_group_name_H-M   'P 1'
#
loop_
_entity.id
_entity.type
_entity.pdbx_description
1 polymer ?
#
loop_
_entity_poly.entity_id
_entity_poly.type
_entity_poly.pdbx_seq_one_letter_code
_entity_poly.pdbx_strand_id
1 'polypeptide(L)'
;SHDMFHNVYIEPSAYQHYVETGAFPDQTMLAMTLYGAREKTHFGSGLFSGDFHGLEIAVKDVGRFDEEWSYYAFSGSSGRADRASRFERASCHDCHVEHAKDDNVFVQYYPVIRRVKTP
;
A
#
# COMPACT_ATOMS: atom_id res chain seq x y z
N SER A 1 9.27 9.00 -17.93
CA SER A 1 8.42 9.01 -16.76
C SER A 1 7.91 7.64 -16.44
N HIS A 2 7.83 7.34 -15.18
CA HIS A 2 7.39 6.04 -14.71
C HIS A 2 6.19 6.20 -13.78
N ASP A 3 5.24 7.00 -14.22
CA ASP A 3 4.00 7.17 -13.48
C ASP A 3 3.27 5.83 -13.39
N MET A 4 2.76 5.54 -12.21
CA MET A 4 2.00 4.32 -11.98
C MET A 4 0.75 4.61 -11.18
N PHE A 5 -0.28 3.81 -11.43
CA PHE A 5 -1.47 3.80 -10.59
C PHE A 5 -1.30 2.77 -9.48
N HIS A 6 -1.55 3.20 -8.26
CA HIS A 6 -1.53 2.36 -7.08
C HIS A 6 -2.96 2.14 -6.59
N ASN A 7 -3.34 0.90 -6.42
CA ASN A 7 -4.62 0.55 -5.82
C ASN A 7 -4.33 -0.19 -4.52
N VAL A 8 -4.82 0.32 -3.41
CA VAL A 8 -4.54 -0.26 -2.09
C VAL A 8 -5.81 -0.88 -1.53
N TYR A 9 -5.66 -2.09 -1.02
CA TYR A 9 -6.75 -2.90 -0.48
C TYR A 9 -6.49 -3.22 0.97
N ILE A 10 -7.54 -3.27 1.77
CA ILE A 10 -7.49 -3.64 3.18
C ILE A 10 -8.66 -4.57 3.50
N GLU A 11 -8.46 -5.47 4.45
CA GLU A 11 -9.55 -6.31 4.94
C GLU A 11 -10.62 -5.45 5.62
N PRO A 12 -11.92 -5.73 5.39
CA PRO A 12 -12.99 -4.95 6.01
C PRO A 12 -12.92 -4.86 7.53
N SER A 13 -12.54 -5.94 8.20
CA SER A 13 -12.42 -5.94 9.67
C SER A 13 -11.31 -5.01 10.15
N ALA A 14 -10.18 -4.97 9.45
CA ALA A 14 -9.09 -4.09 9.80
C ALA A 14 -9.45 -2.62 9.55
N TYR A 15 -10.16 -2.35 8.47
CA TYR A 15 -10.67 -1.01 8.18
C TYR A 15 -11.64 -0.55 9.28
N GLN A 16 -12.58 -1.41 9.68
CA GLN A 16 -13.54 -1.08 10.72
C GLN A 16 -12.86 -0.78 12.05
N HIS A 17 -11.85 -1.57 12.41
CA HIS A 17 -11.06 -1.31 13.61
C HIS A 17 -10.37 0.06 13.56
N TYR A 18 -9.79 0.39 12.41
CA TYR A 18 -9.16 1.70 12.21
C TYR A 18 -10.18 2.84 12.38
N VAL A 19 -11.38 2.68 11.81
CA VAL A 19 -12.46 3.68 11.94
C VAL A 19 -12.80 3.91 13.41
N GLU A 20 -12.82 2.85 14.21
CA GLU A 20 -13.21 2.92 15.62
C GLU A 20 -12.09 3.43 16.53
N THR A 21 -10.83 3.14 16.22
CA THR A 21 -9.72 3.37 17.14
C THR A 21 -8.66 4.34 16.63
N GLY A 22 -8.61 4.59 15.34
CA GLY A 22 -7.55 5.39 14.73
C GLY A 22 -6.24 4.64 14.52
N ALA A 23 -6.22 3.33 14.77
CA ALA A 23 -5.03 2.50 14.58
C ALA A 23 -5.39 1.20 13.87
N PHE A 24 -4.44 0.65 13.14
CA PHE A 24 -4.61 -0.64 12.48
C PHE A 24 -4.36 -1.76 13.49
N PRO A 25 -5.20 -2.80 13.49
CA PRO A 25 -4.98 -3.92 14.41
C PRO A 25 -3.74 -4.71 14.07
N ASP A 26 -3.21 -5.45 15.02
CA ASP A 26 -2.17 -6.43 14.76
C ASP A 26 -2.66 -7.41 13.69
N GLN A 27 -1.74 -7.93 12.89
CA GLN A 27 -2.02 -8.82 11.75
C GLN A 27 -2.71 -8.13 10.56
N THR A 28 -2.81 -6.81 10.53
CA THR A 28 -3.32 -6.09 9.37
C THR A 28 -2.44 -6.35 8.16
N MET A 29 -3.08 -6.63 7.03
CA MET A 29 -2.40 -6.76 5.75
C MET A 29 -2.98 -5.74 4.78
N LEU A 30 -2.10 -4.97 4.16
CA LEU A 30 -2.44 -4.05 3.08
C LEU A 30 -1.83 -4.58 1.79
N ALA A 31 -2.61 -4.61 0.74
CA ALA A 31 -2.14 -5.05 -0.57
C ALA A 31 -2.18 -3.89 -1.55
N MET A 32 -1.11 -3.70 -2.30
CA MET A 32 -1.03 -2.64 -3.30
C MET A 32 -0.71 -3.23 -4.65
N THR A 33 -1.59 -3.00 -5.62
CA THR A 33 -1.32 -3.34 -7.01
C THR A 33 -0.74 -2.12 -7.73
N LEU A 34 0.16 -2.39 -8.65
CA LEU A 34 0.86 -1.38 -9.42
C LEU A 34 0.56 -1.58 -10.90
N TYR A 35 0.03 -0.54 -11.55
CA TYR A 35 -0.25 -0.54 -12.98
C TYR A 35 0.45 0.63 -13.64
N GLY A 36 1.00 0.42 -14.82
CA GLY A 36 1.58 1.51 -15.60
C GLY A 36 0.51 2.50 -16.03
N ALA A 37 0.84 3.78 -16.07
CA ALA A 37 -0.06 4.80 -16.57
C ALA A 37 0.08 4.91 -18.09
N ARG A 38 -1.05 4.98 -18.80
CA ARG A 38 -1.09 5.16 -20.25
C ARG A 38 -1.92 6.37 -20.60
N GLU A 39 -1.53 7.06 -21.67
CA GLU A 39 -2.27 8.23 -22.14
C GLU A 39 -3.52 7.84 -22.91
N LYS A 40 -4.58 8.62 -22.74
CA LYS A 40 -5.78 8.52 -23.58
C LYS A 40 -5.51 9.16 -24.93
N THR A 41 -5.87 8.47 -25.99
CA THR A 41 -5.61 8.94 -27.35
C THR A 41 -6.85 9.40 -28.09
N HIS A 42 -8.05 8.96 -27.65
CA HIS A 42 -9.29 9.20 -28.39
C HIS A 42 -10.34 10.03 -27.65
N PHE A 43 -10.23 10.18 -26.35
CA PHE A 43 -11.26 10.81 -25.52
C PHE A 43 -10.72 11.97 -24.68
N GLY A 44 -9.85 12.75 -25.27
CA GLY A 44 -9.25 13.89 -24.57
C GLY A 44 -7.96 13.53 -23.85
N SER A 45 -7.49 14.46 -23.04
CA SER A 45 -6.27 14.28 -22.28
C SER A 45 -6.52 13.51 -20.98
N GLY A 46 -5.49 12.92 -20.45
CA GLY A 46 -5.54 12.19 -19.18
C GLY A 46 -4.81 10.87 -19.25
N LEU A 47 -4.74 10.21 -18.12
CA LEU A 47 -4.07 8.92 -17.98
C LEU A 47 -5.07 7.86 -17.58
N PHE A 48 -4.79 6.62 -17.95
CA PHE A 48 -5.57 5.48 -17.52
C PHE A 48 -4.66 4.32 -17.14
N SER A 49 -5.20 3.38 -16.37
CA SER A 49 -4.47 2.21 -15.93
C SER A 49 -4.14 1.31 -17.09
N GLY A 50 -2.87 1.00 -17.26
CA GLY A 50 -2.36 0.13 -18.31
C GLY A 50 -1.98 -1.24 -17.80
N ASP A 51 -0.76 -1.67 -18.10
CA ASP A 51 -0.31 -3.02 -17.77
C ASP A 51 -0.01 -3.19 -16.29
N PHE A 52 -0.27 -4.39 -15.79
CA PHE A 52 0.07 -4.76 -14.42
C PHE A 52 1.59 -4.84 -14.24
N HIS A 53 2.10 -4.18 -13.21
CA HIS A 53 3.53 -4.15 -12.93
C HIS A 53 3.93 -4.90 -11.66
N GLY A 54 3.04 -5.10 -10.72
CA GLY A 54 3.40 -5.84 -9.53
C GLY A 54 2.41 -5.74 -8.39
N LEU A 55 2.68 -6.53 -7.37
CA LEU A 55 1.91 -6.58 -6.14
C LEU A 55 2.88 -6.42 -4.96
N GLU A 56 2.58 -5.50 -4.08
CA GLU A 56 3.33 -5.29 -2.85
C GLU A 56 2.39 -5.45 -1.66
N ILE A 57 2.92 -5.97 -0.57
CA ILE A 57 2.16 -6.26 0.64
C ILE A 57 2.83 -5.61 1.84
N ALA A 58 2.07 -4.94 2.69
CA ALA A 58 2.50 -4.49 4.00
C ALA A 58 1.81 -5.34 5.07
N VAL A 59 2.57 -5.83 6.03
CA VAL A 59 2.05 -6.67 7.11
C VAL A 59 2.42 -6.06 8.45
N LYS A 60 1.44 -5.85 9.30
CA LYS A 60 1.66 -5.45 10.69
C LYS A 60 1.67 -6.70 11.57
N ASP A 61 2.78 -6.92 12.26
CA ASP A 61 2.89 -8.06 13.18
C ASP A 61 3.84 -7.67 14.33
N VAL A 62 3.26 -7.19 15.40
CA VAL A 62 4.02 -6.64 16.52
C VAL A 62 4.79 -7.72 17.29
N GLY A 63 4.40 -8.98 17.14
CA GLY A 63 5.11 -10.09 17.76
C GLY A 63 6.27 -10.64 16.94
N ARG A 64 6.28 -10.37 15.61
CA ARG A 64 7.33 -10.87 14.71
C ARG A 64 8.34 -9.81 14.33
N PHE A 65 7.91 -8.56 14.19
CA PHE A 65 8.76 -7.49 13.68
C PHE A 65 8.99 -6.44 14.76
N ASP A 66 10.25 -6.12 15.01
CA ASP A 66 10.62 -5.07 15.96
C ASP A 66 10.06 -3.71 15.51
N GLU A 67 10.00 -3.49 14.21
CA GLU A 67 9.46 -2.27 13.62
C GLU A 67 7.95 -2.30 13.43
N GLU A 68 7.25 -3.34 13.87
CA GLU A 68 5.81 -3.60 13.78
C GLU A 68 5.31 -3.88 12.36
N TRP A 69 5.81 -3.18 11.34
CA TRP A 69 5.43 -3.35 9.94
C TRP A 69 6.57 -3.91 9.13
N SER A 70 6.25 -4.77 8.18
CA SER A 70 7.19 -5.28 7.20
C SER A 70 6.58 -5.24 5.80
N TYR A 71 7.42 -5.10 4.79
CA TYR A 71 6.98 -4.85 3.41
C TYR A 71 7.55 -5.90 2.49
N TYR A 72 6.72 -6.40 1.56
CA TYR A 72 7.07 -7.50 0.67
C TYR A 72 6.64 -7.17 -0.75
N ALA A 73 7.37 -7.70 -1.73
CA ALA A 73 6.99 -7.62 -3.13
C ALA A 73 6.90 -9.01 -3.73
N PHE A 74 5.83 -9.25 -4.48
CA PHE A 74 5.73 -10.38 -5.39
C PHE A 74 6.23 -9.90 -6.75
N SER A 75 7.52 -9.85 -6.90
CA SER A 75 8.16 -9.36 -8.11
C SER A 75 8.83 -10.53 -8.84
N GLY A 76 9.49 -10.27 -9.89
CA GLY A 76 10.10 -11.21 -10.81
C GLY A 76 10.03 -10.57 -12.17
N SER A 77 10.46 -11.25 -13.20
CA SER A 77 10.47 -10.69 -14.55
C SER A 77 9.09 -10.28 -15.06
N SER A 78 8.04 -10.92 -14.56
CA SER A 78 6.65 -10.61 -14.92
C SER A 78 5.91 -9.80 -13.85
N GLY A 79 6.54 -9.49 -12.71
CA GLY A 79 5.88 -8.91 -11.57
C GLY A 79 4.94 -9.86 -10.84
N ARG A 80 5.02 -11.15 -11.12
CA ARG A 80 4.07 -12.18 -10.66
C ARG A 80 4.77 -13.38 -10.04
N ALA A 81 5.76 -13.15 -9.19
CA ALA A 81 6.44 -14.25 -8.50
C ALA A 81 5.48 -14.98 -7.54
N ASP A 82 5.68 -16.29 -7.40
CA ASP A 82 4.88 -17.10 -6.49
C ASP A 82 5.18 -16.84 -5.02
N ARG A 83 6.34 -16.25 -4.74
CA ARG A 83 6.79 -15.95 -3.40
C ARG A 83 7.14 -14.48 -3.25
N ALA A 84 6.78 -13.92 -2.11
CA ALA A 84 7.15 -12.56 -1.77
C ALA A 84 8.58 -12.50 -1.25
N SER A 85 9.29 -11.45 -1.64
CA SER A 85 10.59 -11.10 -1.08
C SER A 85 10.42 -9.90 -0.17
N ARG A 86 11.02 -9.95 1.02
CA ARG A 86 10.94 -8.85 1.97
C ARG A 86 11.84 -7.71 1.51
N PHE A 87 11.32 -6.50 1.55
CA PHE A 87 12.13 -5.30 1.35
C PHE A 87 13.01 -5.05 2.57
N GLU A 88 14.19 -4.50 2.32
CA GLU A 88 15.02 -4.00 3.40
C GLU A 88 14.32 -2.82 4.09
N ARG A 89 14.58 -2.66 5.38
CA ARG A 89 13.99 -1.61 6.19
C ARG A 89 14.16 -0.22 5.57
N ALA A 90 15.36 0.10 5.11
CA ALA A 90 15.65 1.42 4.54
C ALA A 90 14.86 1.71 3.26
N SER A 91 14.42 0.66 2.54
CA SER A 91 13.68 0.84 1.28
C SER A 91 12.24 1.28 1.48
N CYS A 92 11.58 0.81 2.53
CA CYS A 92 10.16 1.05 2.72
C CYS A 92 9.84 1.57 4.12
N HIS A 93 10.26 0.85 5.15
CA HIS A 93 9.88 1.14 6.52
C HIS A 93 10.27 2.54 6.97
N ASP A 94 11.50 2.94 6.73
CA ASP A 94 12.01 4.24 7.20
C ASP A 94 11.25 5.40 6.57
N CYS A 95 10.88 5.31 5.29
CA CYS A 95 10.07 6.30 4.63
C CYS A 95 8.65 6.35 5.21
N HIS A 96 8.04 5.18 5.47
CA HIS A 96 6.71 5.12 6.07
C HIS A 96 6.69 5.71 7.47
N VAL A 97 7.69 5.43 8.29
CA VAL A 97 7.79 6.02 9.63
C VAL A 97 7.87 7.54 9.56
N GLU A 98 8.66 8.05 8.64
CA GLU A 98 8.91 9.49 8.55
C GLU A 98 7.74 10.27 7.95
N HIS A 99 7.09 9.72 6.92
CA HIS A 99 6.14 10.48 6.09
C HIS A 99 4.68 10.03 6.19
N ALA A 100 4.41 8.82 6.63
CA ALA A 100 3.04 8.34 6.77
C ALA A 100 2.36 9.00 7.96
N LYS A 101 1.11 9.36 7.78
CA LYS A 101 0.39 10.14 8.79
C LYS A 101 0.01 9.33 10.02
N ASP A 102 -0.54 8.15 9.83
CA ASP A 102 -1.07 7.34 10.94
C ASP A 102 -0.53 5.91 10.84
N ASP A 103 0.07 5.43 11.92
CA ASP A 103 0.49 4.03 12.07
C ASP A 103 1.25 3.51 10.83
N ASN A 104 2.22 4.28 10.35
CA ASN A 104 3.06 3.97 9.19
C ASN A 104 2.28 3.76 7.88
N VAL A 105 1.06 4.25 7.79
CA VAL A 105 0.21 4.14 6.60
C VAL A 105 -0.09 5.54 6.04
N PHE A 106 0.06 5.69 4.74
CA PHE A 106 -0.19 6.95 4.04
C PHE A 106 -1.68 7.22 3.86
N VAL A 107 -2.42 7.25 4.96
CA VAL A 107 -3.87 7.47 4.95
C VAL A 107 -4.26 8.81 4.35
N GLN A 108 -3.37 9.79 4.42
CA GLN A 108 -3.63 11.14 3.92
C GLN A 108 -3.89 11.19 2.41
N TYR A 109 -3.44 10.20 1.66
CA TYR A 109 -3.60 10.15 0.22
C TYR A 109 -4.86 9.42 -0.26
N TYR A 110 -5.61 8.80 0.65
CA TYR A 110 -6.76 7.98 0.30
C TYR A 110 -8.05 8.55 0.90
N PRO A 111 -8.90 9.20 0.09
CA PRO A 111 -10.08 9.90 0.62
C PRO A 111 -11.01 9.04 1.47
N VAL A 112 -11.15 7.76 1.13
CA VAL A 112 -12.04 6.85 1.86
C VAL A 112 -11.64 6.70 3.32
N ILE A 113 -10.34 6.53 3.57
CA ILE A 113 -9.84 6.32 4.93
C ILE A 113 -9.49 7.64 5.61
N ARG A 114 -9.08 8.64 4.84
CA ARG A 114 -8.74 9.96 5.37
C ARG A 114 -9.92 10.64 6.05
N ARG A 115 -11.13 10.41 5.56
CA ARG A 115 -12.34 11.05 6.06
C ARG A 115 -12.86 10.48 7.36
N VAL A 116 -12.43 9.31 7.76
CA VAL A 116 -12.90 8.66 8.98
C VAL A 116 -11.95 8.88 10.15
N LYS A 117 -11.11 9.88 10.06
CA LYS A 117 -10.16 10.15 11.10
C LYS A 117 -10.85 10.40 12.43
N THR A 118 -10.44 9.65 13.43
CA THR A 118 -10.93 9.79 14.79
C THR A 118 -10.42 11.08 15.41
N PRO A 119 -11.21 11.71 16.27
CA PRO A 119 -10.80 12.90 17.00
C PRO A 119 -9.58 12.68 17.88
#